data_85f5ebd3deffe45f3c13d700d9926756
#
_entry.id   85f5ebd3deffe45f3c13d700d9926756
#
_cell.length_a   1.000
_cell.length_b   1.000
_cell.length_c   1.000
_cell.angle_alpha   90.00
_cell.angle_beta   90.00
_cell.angle_gamma   90.00
#
_symmetry.space_group_name_H-M   'P 1'
#
loop_
_entity.id
_entity.type
_entity.pdbx_description
1 polymer ?
#
loop_
_entity_poly.entity_id
_entity_poly.type
_entity_poly.pdbx_seq_one_letter_code
_entity_poly.pdbx_strand_id
1 'polypeptide(L)'
;MRTEQEKKNSQKITDFADKTLLIVDDDNPLRERLARAMEKKGFEVTQAESVKKGISQAENAPPAFAIVDLRLNDGNGLEVIKEIQKFKKDSRVVMLTGYGNIPTAVAAVKAGAIDYIPKPTDADDIESALLASPESKATPPTNPMSADRVKWEHINRIFELCNRNVSETARKLKMHRRTLQRILSKRSPR
;
A
#
# COMPACT_ATOMS: atom_id res chain seq x y z
N MET A 1 -14.93 12.43 -14.33
CA MET A 1 -14.26 13.03 -15.53
C MET A 1 -13.08 13.82 -15.00
N ARG A 2 -11.84 13.36 -15.22
CA ARG A 2 -10.63 14.13 -14.91
C ARG A 2 -10.55 15.32 -15.83
N THR A 3 -10.26 16.50 -15.30
CA THR A 3 -10.13 17.73 -16.09
C THR A 3 -8.94 17.64 -17.06
N GLU A 4 -9.02 18.30 -18.22
CA GLU A 4 -7.95 18.28 -19.22
C GLU A 4 -6.59 18.80 -18.71
N GLN A 5 -6.58 19.57 -17.63
CA GLN A 5 -5.37 20.03 -16.93
C GLN A 5 -4.66 18.93 -16.15
N GLU A 6 -5.38 17.94 -15.62
CA GLU A 6 -4.78 16.78 -14.92
C GLU A 6 -4.08 15.82 -15.88
N LYS A 7 -4.50 15.77 -17.15
CA LYS A 7 -3.86 14.97 -18.20
C LYS A 7 -2.52 15.54 -18.72
N LYS A 8 -2.26 16.82 -18.48
CA LYS A 8 -1.09 17.51 -19.02
C LYS A 8 0.19 17.37 -18.19
N ASN A 9 0.10 16.83 -16.96
CA ASN A 9 1.22 16.75 -16.03
C ASN A 9 1.58 15.31 -15.61
N SER A 10 1.02 14.29 -16.26
CA SER A 10 1.33 12.88 -15.97
C SER A 10 2.55 12.46 -16.79
N GLN A 11 3.67 12.23 -16.12
CA GLN A 11 4.82 11.54 -16.69
C GLN A 11 4.39 10.14 -17.15
N LYS A 12 5.00 9.64 -18.22
CA LYS A 12 4.81 8.26 -18.69
C LYS A 12 6.03 7.44 -18.30
N ILE A 13 5.86 6.13 -18.14
CA ILE A 13 6.99 5.24 -17.85
C ILE A 13 8.08 5.32 -18.94
N THR A 14 7.71 5.66 -20.17
CA THR A 14 8.64 5.89 -21.29
C THR A 14 9.61 7.04 -21.06
N ASP A 15 9.27 7.97 -20.18
CA ASP A 15 10.09 9.16 -19.88
C ASP A 15 11.20 8.82 -18.86
N PHE A 16 11.17 7.63 -18.27
CA PHE A 16 12.16 7.16 -17.30
C PHE A 16 13.16 6.21 -17.96
N ALA A 17 14.45 6.47 -17.72
CA ALA A 17 15.52 5.60 -18.20
C ALA A 17 15.58 4.26 -17.47
N ASP A 18 15.31 4.28 -16.16
CA ASP A 18 15.23 3.08 -15.31
C ASP A 18 13.76 2.78 -15.01
N LYS A 19 13.31 1.59 -15.41
CA LYS A 19 11.91 1.12 -15.29
C LYS A 19 11.75 -0.02 -14.31
N THR A 20 12.80 -0.30 -13.55
CA THR A 20 12.80 -1.40 -12.58
C THR A 20 11.77 -1.14 -11.47
N LEU A 21 10.91 -2.11 -11.22
CA LEU A 21 9.85 -2.07 -10.23
C LEU A 21 9.93 -3.29 -9.32
N LEU A 22 10.05 -3.06 -8.02
CA LEU A 22 9.95 -4.10 -7.00
C LEU A 22 8.53 -4.11 -6.40
N ILE A 23 7.87 -5.27 -6.42
CA ILE A 23 6.57 -5.47 -5.75
C ILE A 23 6.77 -6.39 -4.55
N VAL A 24 6.43 -5.89 -3.35
CA VAL A 24 6.54 -6.63 -2.09
C VAL A 24 5.16 -6.79 -1.47
N ASP A 25 4.62 -7.98 -1.50
CA ASP A 25 3.28 -8.33 -0.98
C ASP A 25 3.25 -9.83 -0.68
N ASP A 26 2.70 -10.27 0.44
CA ASP A 26 2.60 -11.69 0.80
C ASP A 26 1.38 -12.39 0.17
N ASP A 27 0.40 -11.64 -0.33
CA ASP A 27 -0.72 -12.17 -1.12
C ASP A 27 -0.26 -12.53 -2.54
N ASN A 28 0.07 -13.81 -2.78
CA ASN A 28 0.56 -14.28 -4.07
C ASN A 28 -0.38 -13.97 -5.24
N PRO A 29 -1.70 -14.25 -5.18
CA PRO A 29 -2.65 -13.91 -6.24
C PRO A 29 -2.68 -12.42 -6.58
N LEU A 30 -2.65 -11.55 -5.56
CA LEU A 30 -2.62 -10.11 -5.76
C LEU A 30 -1.30 -9.67 -6.38
N ARG A 31 -0.18 -10.13 -5.83
CA ARG A 31 1.17 -9.80 -6.31
C ARG A 31 1.37 -10.17 -7.77
N GLU A 32 0.99 -11.40 -8.17
CA GLU A 32 1.10 -11.84 -9.56
C GLU A 32 0.19 -11.06 -10.52
N ARG A 33 -1.05 -10.76 -10.09
CA ARG A 33 -1.96 -9.94 -10.90
C ARG A 33 -1.41 -8.55 -11.12
N LEU A 34 -0.88 -7.94 -10.05
CA LEU A 34 -0.30 -6.60 -10.11
C LEU A 34 0.96 -6.60 -10.97
N ALA A 35 1.84 -7.59 -10.82
CA ALA A 35 3.05 -7.73 -11.63
C ALA A 35 2.71 -7.76 -13.13
N ARG A 36 1.81 -8.65 -13.55
CA ARG A 36 1.36 -8.71 -14.97
C ARG A 36 0.74 -7.41 -15.47
N ALA A 37 0.04 -6.69 -14.61
CA ALA A 37 -0.54 -5.41 -14.99
C ALA A 37 0.53 -4.32 -15.19
N MET A 38 1.52 -4.27 -14.31
CA MET A 38 2.63 -3.29 -14.39
C MET A 38 3.60 -3.62 -15.53
N GLU A 39 3.86 -4.89 -15.82
CA GLU A 39 4.63 -5.32 -16.99
C GLU A 39 3.98 -4.85 -18.30
N LYS A 40 2.66 -4.97 -18.43
CA LYS A 40 1.90 -4.46 -19.58
C LYS A 40 2.01 -2.94 -19.75
N LYS A 41 2.26 -2.22 -18.65
CA LYS A 41 2.48 -0.77 -18.65
C LYS A 41 3.92 -0.38 -18.95
N GLY A 42 4.84 -1.36 -19.08
CA GLY A 42 6.23 -1.18 -19.48
C GLY A 42 7.22 -1.12 -18.33
N PHE A 43 6.85 -1.53 -17.11
CA PHE A 43 7.78 -1.71 -16.01
C PHE A 43 8.52 -3.04 -16.11
N GLU A 44 9.75 -3.07 -15.63
CA GLU A 44 10.56 -4.29 -15.43
C GLU A 44 10.36 -4.79 -14.00
N VAL A 45 9.47 -5.79 -13.83
CA VAL A 45 8.96 -6.17 -12.53
C VAL A 45 9.76 -7.30 -11.89
N THR A 46 10.17 -7.09 -10.63
CA THR A 46 10.62 -8.13 -9.70
C THR A 46 9.64 -8.26 -8.54
N GLN A 47 9.56 -9.47 -7.94
CA GLN A 47 8.56 -9.76 -6.90
C GLN A 47 9.21 -10.33 -5.65
N ALA A 48 8.72 -9.92 -4.48
CA ALA A 48 9.10 -10.47 -3.18
C ALA A 48 7.86 -10.74 -2.33
N GLU A 49 7.83 -11.87 -1.62
CA GLU A 49 6.70 -12.26 -0.78
C GLU A 49 6.88 -11.92 0.70
N SER A 50 7.99 -11.26 1.08
CA SER A 50 8.33 -11.01 2.47
C SER A 50 9.24 -9.80 2.64
N VAL A 51 9.32 -9.26 3.85
CA VAL A 51 10.26 -8.19 4.22
C VAL A 51 11.69 -8.61 3.87
N LYS A 52 12.09 -9.80 4.32
CA LYS A 52 13.45 -10.31 4.12
C LYS A 52 13.83 -10.38 2.64
N LYS A 53 12.95 -10.93 1.80
CA LYS A 53 13.20 -11.02 0.34
C LYS A 53 13.17 -9.66 -0.32
N GLY A 54 12.24 -8.78 0.08
CA GLY A 54 12.17 -7.41 -0.42
C GLY A 54 13.44 -6.62 -0.17
N ILE A 55 13.98 -6.70 1.05
CA ILE A 55 15.26 -6.05 1.41
C ILE A 55 16.42 -6.65 0.62
N SER A 56 16.52 -7.99 0.54
CA SER A 56 17.59 -8.66 -0.20
C SER A 56 17.58 -8.28 -1.69
N GLN A 57 16.43 -8.18 -2.31
CA GLN A 57 16.32 -7.73 -3.71
C GLN A 57 16.69 -6.26 -3.88
N ALA A 58 16.25 -5.40 -2.98
CA ALA A 58 16.60 -3.98 -3.01
C ALA A 58 18.11 -3.73 -2.81
N GLU A 59 18.77 -4.57 -2.02
CA GLU A 59 20.23 -4.53 -1.83
C GLU A 59 20.99 -4.97 -3.09
N ASN A 60 20.55 -6.05 -3.71
CA ASN A 60 21.23 -6.61 -4.90
C ASN A 60 20.98 -5.77 -6.16
N ALA A 61 19.80 -5.24 -6.32
CA ALA A 61 19.39 -4.44 -7.47
C ALA A 61 18.41 -3.33 -7.00
N PRO A 62 18.91 -2.16 -6.56
CA PRO A 62 18.09 -1.07 -6.06
C PRO A 62 17.08 -0.58 -7.11
N PRO A 63 15.76 -0.74 -6.89
CA PRO A 63 14.74 -0.45 -7.89
C PRO A 63 14.49 1.04 -8.05
N ALA A 64 14.10 1.49 -9.26
CA ALA A 64 13.66 2.86 -9.50
C ALA A 64 12.26 3.12 -8.93
N PHE A 65 11.43 2.07 -8.92
CA PHE A 65 10.04 2.11 -8.43
C PHE A 65 9.80 0.95 -7.46
N ALA A 66 8.96 1.16 -6.45
CA ALA A 66 8.54 0.06 -5.59
C ALA A 66 7.08 0.19 -5.17
N ILE A 67 6.43 -0.96 -5.04
CA ILE A 67 5.11 -1.12 -4.47
C ILE A 67 5.25 -2.04 -3.27
N VAL A 68 4.93 -1.56 -2.07
CA VAL A 68 5.19 -2.31 -0.83
C VAL A 68 3.90 -2.40 -0.02
N ASP A 69 3.47 -3.62 0.31
CA ASP A 69 2.40 -3.77 1.28
C ASP A 69 2.89 -3.39 2.69
N LEU A 70 2.04 -2.72 3.42
CA LEU A 70 2.30 -2.34 4.81
C LEU A 70 2.50 -3.57 5.70
N ARG A 71 1.66 -4.59 5.52
CA ARG A 71 1.66 -5.80 6.35
C ARG A 71 2.14 -6.99 5.55
N LEU A 72 3.25 -7.54 6.01
CA LEU A 72 3.82 -8.77 5.48
C LEU A 72 3.85 -9.81 6.59
N ASN A 73 3.82 -11.08 6.25
CA ASN A 73 3.78 -12.17 7.21
C ASN A 73 4.98 -12.18 8.19
N ASP A 74 6.14 -11.67 7.75
CA ASP A 74 7.39 -11.64 8.49
C ASP A 74 7.75 -10.26 9.06
N GLY A 75 6.87 -9.22 8.86
CA GLY A 75 7.16 -7.90 9.41
C GLY A 75 6.36 -6.76 8.79
N ASN A 76 6.96 -5.57 8.81
CA ASN A 76 6.32 -4.34 8.37
C ASN A 76 7.00 -3.79 7.11
N GLY A 77 6.21 -3.50 6.08
CA GLY A 77 6.72 -2.91 4.83
C GLY A 77 7.45 -1.58 4.97
N LEU A 78 7.26 -0.86 6.08
CA LEU A 78 8.05 0.35 6.38
C LEU A 78 9.56 0.06 6.48
N GLU A 79 9.95 -1.15 6.88
CA GLU A 79 11.34 -1.58 6.94
C GLU A 79 11.92 -1.70 5.52
N VAL A 80 11.16 -2.31 4.62
CA VAL A 80 11.54 -2.43 3.20
C VAL A 80 11.73 -1.06 2.57
N ILE A 81 10.80 -0.12 2.81
CA ILE A 81 10.89 1.25 2.28
C ILE A 81 12.16 1.95 2.74
N LYS A 82 12.48 1.87 4.03
CA LYS A 82 13.70 2.48 4.59
C LYS A 82 14.97 1.92 3.96
N GLU A 83 15.03 0.61 3.74
CA GLU A 83 16.18 -0.02 3.11
C GLU A 83 16.29 0.36 1.62
N ILE A 84 15.18 0.36 0.87
CA ILE A 84 15.18 0.88 -0.52
C ILE A 84 15.75 2.30 -0.57
N GLN A 85 15.29 3.19 0.32
CA GLN A 85 15.74 4.59 0.36
C GLN A 85 17.20 4.76 0.77
N LYS A 86 17.80 3.81 1.48
CA LYS A 86 19.24 3.79 1.76
C LYS A 86 20.07 3.47 0.51
N PHE A 87 19.62 2.48 -0.28
CA PHE A 87 20.34 2.05 -1.47
C PHE A 87 20.11 2.98 -2.66
N LYS A 88 18.89 3.53 -2.79
CA LYS A 88 18.51 4.43 -3.87
C LYS A 88 17.53 5.50 -3.39
N LYS A 89 18.06 6.68 -3.06
CA LYS A 89 17.30 7.80 -2.46
C LYS A 89 16.19 8.37 -3.36
N ASP A 90 16.33 8.24 -4.67
CA ASP A 90 15.40 8.71 -5.67
C ASP A 90 14.37 7.64 -6.08
N SER A 91 14.41 6.46 -5.45
CA SER A 91 13.38 5.44 -5.62
C SER A 91 11.99 5.97 -5.29
N ARG A 92 11.07 5.74 -6.19
CA ARG A 92 9.66 6.16 -6.06
C ARG A 92 8.86 5.01 -5.46
N VAL A 93 8.57 5.11 -4.18
CA VAL A 93 7.93 4.05 -3.42
C VAL A 93 6.50 4.40 -3.10
N VAL A 94 5.55 3.55 -3.49
CA VAL A 94 4.14 3.62 -3.10
C VAL A 94 3.85 2.52 -2.09
N MET A 95 3.22 2.88 -0.97
CA MET A 95 2.75 1.91 0.00
C MET A 95 1.30 1.52 -0.26
N LEU A 96 1.04 0.23 -0.38
CA LEU A 96 -0.32 -0.31 -0.37
C LEU A 96 -0.73 -0.75 1.03
N THR A 97 -2.02 -0.66 1.34
CA THR A 97 -2.51 -1.10 2.64
C THR A 97 -3.98 -1.46 2.62
N GLY A 98 -4.33 -2.55 3.28
CA GLY A 98 -5.73 -2.88 3.59
C GLY A 98 -6.31 -2.07 4.76
N TYR A 99 -5.47 -1.25 5.46
CA TYR A 99 -5.84 -0.56 6.69
C TYR A 99 -5.37 0.88 6.66
N GLY A 100 -6.16 1.74 6.00
CA GLY A 100 -5.87 3.17 5.89
C GLY A 100 -6.10 3.92 7.20
N ASN A 101 -5.03 4.38 7.86
CA ASN A 101 -5.14 5.35 8.94
C ASN A 101 -4.08 6.44 8.82
N ILE A 102 -4.40 7.63 9.29
CA ILE A 102 -3.52 8.80 9.22
C ILE A 102 -2.13 8.56 9.83
N PRO A 103 -1.98 7.96 11.04
CA PRO A 103 -0.66 7.69 11.60
C PRO A 103 0.22 6.81 10.71
N THR A 104 -0.35 5.81 10.06
CA THR A 104 0.40 4.91 9.17
C THR A 104 0.79 5.61 7.87
N ALA A 105 -0.09 6.42 7.29
CA ALA A 105 0.24 7.24 6.13
C ALA A 105 1.39 8.20 6.42
N VAL A 106 1.35 8.88 7.57
CA VAL A 106 2.45 9.75 8.03
C VAL A 106 3.76 8.96 8.22
N ALA A 107 3.69 7.75 8.78
CA ALA A 107 4.85 6.88 8.95
C ALA A 107 5.45 6.44 7.61
N ALA A 108 4.60 6.12 6.62
CA ALA A 108 5.03 5.75 5.27
C ALA A 108 5.78 6.90 4.57
N VAL A 109 5.22 8.10 4.60
CA VAL A 109 5.86 9.30 4.03
C VAL A 109 7.18 9.61 4.73
N LYS A 110 7.24 9.52 6.06
CA LYS A 110 8.49 9.68 6.82
C LYS A 110 9.54 8.60 6.53
N ALA A 111 9.11 7.40 6.13
CA ALA A 111 10.00 6.33 5.70
C ALA A 111 10.52 6.52 4.26
N GLY A 112 9.95 7.46 3.50
CA GLY A 112 10.34 7.78 2.12
C GLY A 112 9.35 7.32 1.05
N ALA A 113 8.14 6.87 1.42
CA ALA A 113 7.09 6.64 0.43
C ALA A 113 6.60 7.97 -0.16
N ILE A 114 6.41 8.00 -1.47
CA ILE A 114 5.85 9.16 -2.17
C ILE A 114 4.33 9.22 -2.06
N ASP A 115 3.70 8.06 -1.89
CA ASP A 115 2.24 7.97 -1.72
C ASP A 115 1.83 6.74 -0.91
N TYR A 116 0.59 6.75 -0.46
CA TYR A 116 -0.02 5.75 0.39
C TYR A 116 -1.44 5.45 -0.11
N ILE A 117 -1.66 4.25 -0.65
CA ILE A 117 -2.89 3.89 -1.36
C ILE A 117 -3.64 2.78 -0.60
N PRO A 118 -4.92 3.00 -0.25
CA PRO A 118 -5.73 1.96 0.37
C PRO A 118 -6.13 0.87 -0.64
N LYS A 119 -6.01 -0.39 -0.24
CA LYS A 119 -6.59 -1.53 -0.97
C LYS A 119 -8.11 -1.58 -0.74
N PRO A 120 -8.96 -1.90 -1.72
CA PRO A 120 -8.64 -2.29 -3.09
C PRO A 120 -8.32 -1.07 -3.96
N THR A 121 -7.32 -1.22 -4.82
CA THR A 121 -6.92 -0.23 -5.81
C THR A 121 -6.64 -0.93 -7.14
N ASP A 122 -6.67 -0.21 -8.23
CA ASP A 122 -6.31 -0.73 -9.54
C ASP A 122 -4.88 -0.34 -9.95
N ALA A 123 -4.41 -0.95 -11.04
CA ALA A 123 -3.06 -0.72 -11.52
C ALA A 123 -2.89 0.69 -12.14
N ASP A 124 -3.97 1.34 -12.56
CA ASP A 124 -3.93 2.68 -13.14
C ASP A 124 -3.73 3.73 -12.06
N ASP A 125 -4.37 3.56 -10.90
CA ASP A 125 -4.17 4.43 -9.74
C ASP A 125 -2.74 4.31 -9.20
N ILE A 126 -2.21 3.08 -9.12
CA ILE A 126 -0.84 2.82 -8.66
C ILE A 126 0.18 3.42 -9.63
N GLU A 127 0.02 3.21 -10.95
CA GLU A 127 0.88 3.82 -11.96
C GLU A 127 0.87 5.34 -11.85
N SER A 128 -0.32 5.93 -11.75
CA SER A 128 -0.47 7.38 -11.61
C SER A 128 0.27 7.93 -10.40
N ALA A 129 0.24 7.22 -9.28
CA ALA A 129 0.97 7.59 -8.07
C ALA A 129 2.48 7.42 -8.24
N LEU A 130 2.94 6.31 -8.83
CA LEU A 130 4.37 6.07 -9.10
C LEU A 130 4.96 7.11 -10.06
N LEU A 131 4.19 7.58 -11.04
CA LEU A 131 4.65 8.53 -12.06
C LEU A 131 4.28 9.99 -11.75
N ALA A 132 3.64 10.27 -10.61
CA ALA A 132 3.26 11.62 -10.21
C ALA A 132 4.49 12.53 -10.08
N SER A 133 4.45 13.73 -10.63
CA SER A 133 5.53 14.71 -10.45
C SER A 133 5.67 15.09 -8.97
N PRO A 134 6.88 15.32 -8.44
CA PRO A 134 7.09 15.81 -7.06
C PRO A 134 6.32 17.10 -6.73
N GLU A 135 5.96 17.88 -7.75
CA GLU A 135 5.18 19.12 -7.65
C GLU A 135 3.66 18.85 -7.67
N SER A 136 3.23 17.65 -8.00
CA SER A 136 1.82 17.31 -8.00
C SER A 136 1.34 17.15 -6.55
N LYS A 137 0.53 18.09 -6.09
CA LYS A 137 -0.12 18.00 -4.77
C LYS A 137 -0.91 16.69 -4.70
N ALA A 138 -0.71 15.93 -3.62
CA ALA A 138 -1.53 14.76 -3.32
C ALA A 138 -3.01 15.17 -3.40
N THR A 139 -3.73 14.71 -4.41
CA THR A 139 -5.17 14.91 -4.49
C THR A 139 -5.84 14.02 -3.45
N PRO A 140 -6.73 14.55 -2.62
CA PRO A 140 -7.52 13.71 -1.71
C PRO A 140 -8.21 12.60 -2.52
N PRO A 141 -8.31 11.37 -1.98
CA PRO A 141 -8.97 10.28 -2.68
C PRO A 141 -10.38 10.70 -3.09
N THR A 142 -10.69 10.58 -4.37
CA THR A 142 -11.97 10.98 -4.98
C THR A 142 -13.15 10.16 -4.48
N ASN A 143 -12.90 9.09 -3.75
CA ASN A 143 -13.93 8.20 -3.23
C ASN A 143 -13.71 7.98 -1.72
N PRO A 144 -14.37 8.75 -0.84
CA PRO A 144 -14.24 8.56 0.59
C PRO A 144 -14.74 7.17 0.98
N MET A 145 -13.98 6.50 1.84
CA MET A 145 -14.40 5.19 2.39
C MET A 145 -15.77 5.32 3.06
N SER A 146 -16.63 4.32 2.84
CA SER A 146 -17.92 4.28 3.51
C SER A 146 -17.74 4.24 5.04
N ALA A 147 -18.66 4.86 5.79
CA ALA A 147 -18.60 4.86 7.25
C ALA A 147 -18.55 3.43 7.84
N ASP A 148 -19.24 2.48 7.21
CA ASP A 148 -19.22 1.07 7.61
C ASP A 148 -17.84 0.43 7.39
N ARG A 149 -17.14 0.78 6.33
CA ARG A 149 -15.79 0.30 6.05
C ARG A 149 -14.79 0.86 7.08
N VAL A 150 -14.84 2.17 7.36
CA VAL A 150 -14.01 2.80 8.40
C VAL A 150 -14.24 2.14 9.76
N LYS A 151 -15.50 1.90 10.13
CA LYS A 151 -15.87 1.21 11.37
C LYS A 151 -15.35 -0.23 11.40
N TRP A 152 -15.48 -0.97 10.32
CA TRP A 152 -14.99 -2.34 10.22
C TRP A 152 -13.48 -2.40 10.34
N GLU A 153 -12.74 -1.53 9.66
CA GLU A 153 -11.29 -1.43 9.73
C GLU A 153 -10.80 -1.08 11.13
N HIS A 154 -11.46 -0.12 11.80
CA HIS A 154 -11.14 0.23 13.18
C HIS A 154 -11.31 -0.96 14.13
N ILE A 155 -12.39 -1.71 13.99
CA ILE A 155 -12.67 -2.90 14.80
C ILE A 155 -11.60 -3.98 14.57
N ASN A 156 -11.27 -4.29 13.33
CA ASN A 156 -10.25 -5.28 13.00
C ASN A 156 -8.87 -4.87 13.53
N ARG A 157 -8.52 -3.60 13.44
CA ARG A 157 -7.26 -3.08 14.00
C ARG A 157 -7.16 -3.34 15.50
N ILE A 158 -8.21 -3.03 16.27
CA ILE A 158 -8.20 -3.27 17.72
C ILE A 158 -8.19 -4.77 18.02
N PHE A 159 -8.83 -5.59 17.18
CA PHE A 159 -8.80 -7.04 17.30
C PHE A 159 -7.38 -7.60 17.13
N GLU A 160 -6.63 -7.15 16.12
CA GLU A 160 -5.21 -7.53 15.95
C GLU A 160 -4.34 -7.05 17.12
N LEU A 161 -4.50 -5.80 17.57
CA LEU A 161 -3.78 -5.26 18.74
C LEU A 161 -4.06 -6.02 20.03
N CYS A 162 -5.18 -6.72 20.10
CA CYS A 162 -5.54 -7.60 21.22
C CYS A 162 -5.15 -9.07 20.95
N ASN A 163 -4.20 -9.34 20.05
CA ASN A 163 -3.79 -10.69 19.66
C ASN A 163 -4.99 -11.59 19.28
N ARG A 164 -5.96 -11.04 18.55
CA ARG A 164 -7.21 -11.69 18.13
C ARG A 164 -8.10 -12.17 19.28
N ASN A 165 -7.93 -11.60 20.46
CA ASN A 165 -8.77 -11.92 21.63
C ASN A 165 -10.08 -11.13 21.57
N VAL A 166 -11.18 -11.83 21.20
CA VAL A 166 -12.53 -11.25 21.06
C VAL A 166 -13.01 -10.57 22.34
N SER A 167 -12.76 -11.18 23.52
CA SER A 167 -13.24 -10.65 24.80
C SER A 167 -12.54 -9.36 25.19
N GLU A 168 -11.24 -9.28 24.97
CA GLU A 168 -10.44 -8.09 25.23
C GLU A 168 -10.77 -6.97 24.24
N THR A 169 -10.90 -7.31 22.97
CA THR A 169 -11.31 -6.36 21.92
C THR A 169 -12.68 -5.77 22.21
N ALA A 170 -13.64 -6.59 22.60
CA ALA A 170 -14.99 -6.12 22.94
C ALA A 170 -14.97 -5.14 24.12
N ARG A 171 -14.13 -5.41 25.15
CA ARG A 171 -13.94 -4.48 26.28
C ARG A 171 -13.31 -3.15 25.83
N LYS A 172 -12.23 -3.20 25.03
CA LYS A 172 -11.55 -1.98 24.53
C LYS A 172 -12.45 -1.13 23.65
N LEU A 173 -13.27 -1.76 22.81
CA LEU A 173 -14.22 -1.08 21.93
C LEU A 173 -15.54 -0.71 22.61
N LYS A 174 -15.73 -1.06 23.90
CA LYS A 174 -17.00 -0.89 24.63
C LYS A 174 -18.20 -1.47 23.87
N MET A 175 -18.01 -2.65 23.27
CA MET A 175 -18.99 -3.36 22.45
C MET A 175 -19.39 -4.69 23.10
N HIS A 176 -20.62 -5.13 22.83
CA HIS A 176 -21.03 -6.48 23.22
C HIS A 176 -20.23 -7.53 22.43
N ARG A 177 -19.71 -8.57 23.08
CA ARG A 177 -18.94 -9.65 22.47
C ARG A 177 -19.64 -10.27 21.25
N ARG A 178 -20.96 -10.50 21.37
CA ARG A 178 -21.80 -11.07 20.28
C ARG A 178 -21.85 -10.14 19.06
N THR A 179 -21.92 -8.82 19.26
CA THR A 179 -21.88 -7.82 18.20
C THR A 179 -20.55 -7.83 17.48
N LEU A 180 -19.45 -7.88 18.25
CA LEU A 180 -18.10 -7.96 17.68
C LEU A 180 -17.90 -9.23 16.85
N GLN A 181 -18.30 -10.41 17.37
CA GLN A 181 -18.21 -11.66 16.62
C GLN A 181 -18.97 -11.61 15.29
N ARG A 182 -20.19 -11.03 15.28
CA ARG A 182 -20.98 -10.84 14.06
C ARG A 182 -20.30 -9.91 13.05
N ILE A 183 -19.56 -8.91 13.52
CA ILE A 183 -18.82 -7.99 12.63
C ILE A 183 -17.60 -8.69 12.06
N LEU A 184 -16.81 -9.38 12.90
CA LEU A 184 -15.61 -10.10 12.49
C LEU A 184 -15.89 -11.28 11.54
N SER A 185 -17.10 -11.90 11.61
CA SER A 185 -17.50 -12.95 10.69
C SER A 185 -17.95 -12.46 9.32
N LYS A 186 -18.21 -11.16 9.16
CA LYS A 186 -18.57 -10.56 7.86
C LYS A 186 -17.31 -10.21 7.07
N ARG A 187 -17.40 -10.39 5.73
CA ARG A 187 -16.37 -9.84 4.83
C ARG A 187 -16.36 -8.32 4.92
N SER A 188 -15.19 -7.72 4.61
CA SER A 188 -15.06 -6.26 4.53
C SER A 188 -16.20 -5.65 3.71
N PRO A 189 -16.88 -4.61 4.21
CA PRO A 189 -17.84 -3.85 3.41
C PRO A 189 -17.14 -3.26 2.18
N ARG A 190 -17.86 -3.25 1.06
CA ARG A 190 -17.40 -2.60 -0.18
C ARG A 190 -17.46 -1.09 -0.03
#